data_a0683cd792344ce2a34c084f6e8932bd
#
_entry.id   a0683cd792344ce2a34c084f6e8932bd
#
_cell.length_a   1.000
_cell.length_b   1.000
_cell.length_c   1.000
_cell.angle_alpha   90.00
_cell.angle_beta   90.00
_cell.angle_gamma   90.00
#
_symmetry.space_group_name_H-M   'P 1'
#
loop_
_entity.id
_entity.type
_entity.pdbx_description
1 polymer ?
#
loop_
_entity_poly.entity_id
_entity_poly.type
_entity_poly.pdbx_seq_one_letter_code
_entity_poly.pdbx_strand_id
1 'polypeptide(L)'
;MSLNMTRRSFIAGSTAFGGLALVSAAGMCTGCTTASPSGCGKGKSRSLYNGVEVGCITYSYRSMRQKNAEDIVQYAVEDGLGTLELKGEVVDEYLKRGGARDMGRLPALRKMFDDAGVSIHIVKYGGIGGRNEKEDEYRMAVAKALGAKCITREVPKAAEYETIGRRCAALADKHGVYIAFHNHTQIDALTYDGPLLGYSPNLRINFDIGHYVAAITDDATRFIDPLAFIEKYHEKIYSIHLKDRTTKAHGAKNLQFGKGDTPLEKLFPFLQKKGWPFYCDIELEYAIPKGSNAVKEVARCNAFCRKAAGC
;
A
#
# COMPACT_ATOMS: atom_id res chain seq x y z
N MET A 1 -35.76 2.93 10.03
CA MET A 1 -35.73 2.97 8.55
C MET A 1 -34.28 3.09 8.13
N SER A 2 -33.69 1.99 7.72
CA SER A 2 -32.27 1.86 7.35
C SER A 2 -32.18 2.00 5.84
N LEU A 3 -31.41 2.95 5.35
CA LEU A 3 -31.09 3.09 3.93
C LEU A 3 -29.72 2.47 3.66
N ASN A 4 -29.76 1.24 3.17
CA ASN A 4 -28.61 0.57 2.55
C ASN A 4 -28.34 1.19 1.19
N MET A 5 -27.28 1.96 1.05
CA MET A 5 -26.75 2.37 -0.27
C MET A 5 -25.55 1.51 -0.63
N THR A 6 -25.77 0.54 -1.49
CA THR A 6 -24.71 -0.27 -2.11
C THR A 6 -24.07 0.48 -3.26
N ARG A 7 -22.72 0.45 -3.32
CA ARG A 7 -21.85 1.12 -4.33
C ARG A 7 -21.96 0.57 -5.78
N ARG A 8 -23.08 -0.06 -6.15
CA ARG A 8 -23.24 -0.69 -7.48
C ARG A 8 -23.97 0.16 -8.54
N SER A 9 -24.31 1.42 -8.28
CA SER A 9 -25.20 2.21 -9.14
C SER A 9 -24.52 3.30 -9.97
N PHE A 10 -23.28 3.15 -10.39
CA PHE A 10 -22.63 4.20 -11.18
C PHE A 10 -21.94 3.68 -12.46
N ILE A 11 -22.51 2.69 -13.15
CA ILE A 11 -22.14 2.39 -14.54
C ILE A 11 -23.40 1.91 -15.26
N ALA A 12 -24.13 2.82 -15.88
CA ALA A 12 -24.98 2.50 -17.03
C ALA A 12 -25.35 3.81 -17.75
N GLY A 13 -25.01 3.88 -19.00
CA GLY A 13 -25.58 4.83 -19.94
C GLY A 13 -24.57 5.50 -20.85
N SER A 14 -24.33 4.91 -22.02
CA SER A 14 -24.47 5.63 -23.29
C SER A 14 -24.22 4.70 -24.47
N THR A 15 -25.20 4.71 -25.31
CA THR A 15 -25.56 4.04 -26.52
C THR A 15 -24.56 4.10 -27.68
N ALA A 16 -24.72 3.08 -28.53
CA ALA A 16 -24.10 2.71 -29.79
C ALA A 16 -24.30 3.70 -30.97
N PHE A 17 -23.38 3.62 -31.94
CA PHE A 17 -23.52 3.67 -33.41
C PHE A 17 -22.18 3.20 -33.98
N GLY A 18 -22.00 2.26 -34.79
CA GLY A 18 -22.57 1.88 -36.05
C GLY A 18 -21.52 1.95 -37.17
N GLY A 19 -20.97 0.78 -37.61
CA GLY A 19 -20.73 0.45 -39.03
C GLY A 19 -19.40 0.84 -39.68
N LEU A 20 -18.63 -0.04 -40.15
CA LEU A 20 -18.32 -0.54 -41.49
C LEU A 20 -16.95 -1.25 -41.56
N ALA A 21 -16.99 -2.41 -42.16
CA ALA A 21 -15.83 -3.25 -42.48
C ALA A 21 -15.12 -2.81 -43.76
N LEU A 22 -13.80 -2.98 -43.83
CA LEU A 22 -13.05 -3.21 -45.07
C LEU A 22 -11.89 -4.16 -44.82
N VAL A 23 -11.93 -5.22 -45.60
CA VAL A 23 -10.92 -6.30 -45.72
C VAL A 23 -9.80 -5.84 -46.66
N SER A 24 -8.55 -6.10 -46.35
CA SER A 24 -7.50 -6.36 -47.35
C SER A 24 -6.31 -7.12 -46.77
N ALA A 25 -5.77 -7.96 -47.62
CA ALA A 25 -4.94 -9.13 -47.38
C ALA A 25 -3.43 -8.91 -47.16
N ALA A 26 -2.87 -9.91 -46.51
CA ALA A 26 -1.59 -10.62 -46.74
C ALA A 26 -0.25 -9.85 -46.75
N GLY A 27 0.63 -10.29 -45.86
CA GLY A 27 2.06 -10.09 -45.87
C GLY A 27 2.75 -10.87 -44.75
N MET A 28 3.22 -12.10 -45.05
CA MET A 28 4.05 -12.89 -44.13
C MET A 28 5.41 -12.25 -43.94
N CYS A 29 5.80 -11.99 -42.69
CA CYS A 29 7.20 -11.85 -42.27
C CYS A 29 7.40 -12.62 -40.97
N THR A 30 8.17 -13.69 -41.03
CA THR A 30 8.72 -14.43 -39.90
C THR A 30 9.76 -13.57 -39.20
N GLY A 31 9.44 -13.15 -37.99
CA GLY A 31 10.38 -12.46 -37.10
C GLY A 31 10.06 -12.82 -35.64
N CYS A 32 11.07 -13.37 -34.99
CA CYS A 32 11.06 -13.78 -33.59
C CYS A 32 10.49 -12.68 -32.68
N THR A 33 9.26 -12.84 -32.21
CA THR A 33 8.66 -11.93 -31.22
C THR A 33 8.81 -12.56 -29.86
N THR A 34 9.68 -11.95 -29.04
CA THR A 34 9.62 -12.08 -27.59
C THR A 34 8.23 -11.60 -27.16
N ALA A 35 7.38 -12.52 -26.75
CA ALA A 35 6.04 -12.23 -26.27
C ALA A 35 6.14 -11.41 -24.98
N SER A 36 5.84 -10.13 -25.06
CA SER A 36 5.43 -9.34 -23.90
C SER A 36 4.09 -9.90 -23.41
N PRO A 37 3.89 -10.14 -22.12
CA PRO A 37 2.58 -10.57 -21.61
C PRO A 37 1.61 -9.40 -21.72
N SER A 38 0.89 -9.32 -22.82
CA SER A 38 -0.25 -8.42 -23.03
C SER A 38 -1.47 -8.99 -22.34
N GLY A 39 -1.97 -8.31 -21.33
CA GLY A 39 -3.21 -8.69 -20.68
C GLY A 39 -3.64 -7.76 -19.56
N CYS A 40 -3.54 -6.42 -19.75
CA CYS A 40 -4.24 -5.51 -18.87
C CYS A 40 -5.06 -4.52 -19.71
N GLY A 41 -6.39 -4.57 -19.55
CA GLY A 41 -7.30 -3.63 -20.20
C GLY A 41 -6.97 -2.19 -19.79
N LYS A 42 -7.12 -1.23 -20.69
CA LYS A 42 -6.96 0.20 -20.43
C LYS A 42 -7.74 0.60 -19.17
N GLY A 43 -7.04 1.05 -18.12
CA GLY A 43 -7.63 1.57 -16.88
C GLY A 43 -7.42 0.72 -15.62
N LYS A 44 -6.77 -0.46 -15.69
CA LYS A 44 -6.43 -1.24 -14.49
C LYS A 44 -4.96 -1.06 -14.10
N SER A 45 -4.68 -1.02 -12.79
CA SER A 45 -3.32 -1.03 -12.26
C SER A 45 -2.54 -2.22 -12.81
N ARG A 46 -1.25 -2.00 -13.14
CA ARG A 46 -0.37 -3.05 -13.67
C ARG A 46 -0.05 -4.15 -12.64
N SER A 47 -0.27 -3.88 -11.38
CA SER A 47 -0.06 -4.81 -10.25
C SER A 47 -1.37 -5.22 -9.54
N LEU A 48 -2.49 -5.15 -10.25
CA LEU A 48 -3.76 -5.72 -9.79
C LEU A 48 -3.85 -7.19 -10.21
N TYR A 49 -3.66 -8.11 -9.26
CA TYR A 49 -3.62 -9.55 -9.48
C TYR A 49 -4.90 -10.23 -8.97
N ASN A 50 -5.78 -10.65 -9.88
CA ASN A 50 -7.03 -11.31 -9.54
C ASN A 50 -7.83 -10.63 -8.41
N GLY A 51 -7.89 -9.29 -8.44
CA GLY A 51 -8.64 -8.49 -7.48
C GLY A 51 -7.84 -8.02 -6.27
N VAL A 52 -6.59 -8.44 -6.10
CA VAL A 52 -5.68 -7.96 -5.05
C VAL A 52 -4.72 -6.93 -5.63
N GLU A 53 -4.76 -5.70 -5.13
CA GLU A 53 -3.87 -4.61 -5.56
C GLU A 53 -2.55 -4.70 -4.80
N VAL A 54 -1.43 -4.86 -5.53
CA VAL A 54 -0.08 -4.92 -4.96
C VAL A 54 0.64 -3.60 -5.19
N GLY A 55 1.15 -3.02 -4.13
CA GLY A 55 1.96 -1.81 -4.11
C GLY A 55 3.31 -2.04 -3.44
N CYS A 56 3.95 -0.94 -3.11
CA CYS A 56 5.18 -0.93 -2.32
C CYS A 56 5.25 0.33 -1.47
N ILE A 57 5.64 0.20 -0.21
CA ILE A 57 6.09 1.35 0.56
C ILE A 57 7.49 1.78 0.09
N THR A 58 7.67 3.05 -0.22
CA THR A 58 8.94 3.55 -0.78
C THR A 58 10.13 3.49 0.18
N TYR A 59 9.89 3.16 1.47
CA TYR A 59 10.93 2.76 2.42
C TYR A 59 11.74 1.54 1.92
N SER A 60 11.16 0.69 1.11
CA SER A 60 11.82 -0.46 0.50
C SER A 60 13.05 -0.08 -0.32
N TYR A 61 13.09 1.14 -0.86
CA TYR A 61 14.21 1.67 -1.63
C TYR A 61 15.27 2.41 -0.78
N ARG A 62 15.21 2.31 0.57
CA ARG A 62 16.09 3.05 1.49
C ARG A 62 17.59 2.84 1.24
N SER A 63 17.99 1.69 0.70
CA SER A 63 19.38 1.37 0.36
C SER A 63 19.83 1.91 -1.00
N MET A 64 18.91 2.43 -1.83
CA MET A 64 19.27 3.06 -3.09
C MET A 64 19.94 4.40 -2.85
N ARG A 65 20.91 4.74 -3.69
CA ARG A 65 21.64 6.00 -3.58
C ARG A 65 20.74 7.20 -3.90
N GLN A 66 19.97 7.09 -4.96
CA GLN A 66 19.01 8.11 -5.38
C GLN A 66 17.61 7.68 -4.98
N LYS A 67 16.82 8.61 -4.45
CA LYS A 67 15.48 8.37 -3.89
C LYS A 67 14.60 9.62 -3.98
N ASN A 68 14.86 10.49 -4.95
CA ASN A 68 13.97 11.61 -5.25
C ASN A 68 12.68 11.11 -5.94
N ALA A 69 11.74 11.99 -6.21
CA ALA A 69 10.45 11.61 -6.76
C ALA A 69 10.58 10.93 -8.13
N GLU A 70 11.46 11.42 -8.98
CA GLU A 70 11.73 10.89 -10.33
C GLU A 70 12.29 9.46 -10.26
N ASP A 71 13.26 9.23 -9.36
CA ASP A 71 13.84 7.90 -9.15
C ASP A 71 12.80 6.91 -8.63
N ILE A 72 11.97 7.35 -7.67
CA ILE A 72 10.89 6.50 -7.11
C ILE A 72 9.87 6.10 -8.17
N VAL A 73 9.48 7.02 -9.05
CA VAL A 73 8.60 6.70 -10.19
C VAL A 73 9.25 5.65 -11.10
N GLN A 74 10.53 5.86 -11.45
CA GLN A 74 11.26 4.92 -12.28
C GLN A 74 11.34 3.54 -11.63
N TYR A 75 11.67 3.45 -10.35
CA TYR A 75 11.75 2.18 -9.62
C TYR A 75 10.42 1.45 -9.60
N ALA A 76 9.31 2.16 -9.34
CA ALA A 76 7.98 1.55 -9.36
C ALA A 76 7.64 0.96 -10.75
N VAL A 77 8.01 1.66 -11.83
CA VAL A 77 7.80 1.17 -13.20
C VAL A 77 8.66 -0.05 -13.49
N GLU A 78 9.95 -0.04 -13.12
CA GLU A 78 10.89 -1.16 -13.28
C GLU A 78 10.43 -2.40 -12.49
N ASP A 79 9.87 -2.18 -11.30
CA ASP A 79 9.34 -3.25 -10.42
C ASP A 79 7.98 -3.79 -10.88
N GLY A 80 7.36 -3.16 -11.90
CA GLY A 80 6.05 -3.54 -12.41
C GLY A 80 4.89 -3.16 -11.49
N LEU A 81 5.05 -2.13 -10.64
CA LEU A 81 4.05 -1.67 -9.69
C LEU A 81 3.19 -0.54 -10.25
N GLY A 82 1.89 -0.58 -9.98
CA GLY A 82 0.91 0.44 -10.37
C GLY A 82 0.44 1.33 -9.23
N THR A 83 0.93 1.11 -8.01
CA THR A 83 0.54 1.90 -6.84
C THR A 83 1.62 1.90 -5.76
N LEU A 84 1.66 2.96 -4.93
CA LEU A 84 2.67 3.13 -3.88
C LEU A 84 2.07 3.69 -2.57
N GLU A 85 2.66 3.27 -1.45
CA GLU A 85 2.70 4.03 -0.21
C GLU A 85 3.94 4.93 -0.25
N LEU A 86 3.74 6.23 -0.49
CA LEU A 86 4.80 7.21 -0.68
C LEU A 86 5.24 7.80 0.66
N LYS A 87 6.52 7.70 1.01
CA LYS A 87 7.06 8.39 2.17
C LYS A 87 7.02 9.90 1.98
N GLY A 88 6.57 10.60 3.02
CA GLY A 88 6.44 12.06 3.01
C GLY A 88 7.75 12.80 2.77
N GLU A 89 8.90 12.21 3.14
CA GLU A 89 10.22 12.80 2.89
C GLU A 89 10.51 12.97 1.41
N VAL A 90 9.99 12.10 0.54
CA VAL A 90 10.12 12.24 -0.92
C VAL A 90 9.32 13.46 -1.40
N VAL A 91 8.13 13.65 -0.86
CA VAL A 91 7.28 14.84 -1.15
C VAL A 91 7.94 16.10 -0.65
N ASP A 92 8.39 16.08 0.61
CA ASP A 92 9.01 17.24 1.27
C ASP A 92 10.29 17.67 0.55
N GLU A 93 11.10 16.71 0.06
CA GLU A 93 12.29 17.00 -0.76
C GLU A 93 11.88 17.70 -2.05
N TYR A 94 10.90 17.14 -2.78
CA TYR A 94 10.45 17.70 -4.04
C TYR A 94 9.90 19.13 -3.89
N LEU A 95 9.11 19.37 -2.84
CA LEU A 95 8.53 20.70 -2.57
C LEU A 95 9.55 21.74 -2.13
N LYS A 96 10.68 21.32 -1.55
CA LYS A 96 11.75 22.21 -1.07
C LYS A 96 12.83 22.51 -2.11
N ARG A 97 12.76 21.95 -3.30
CA ARG A 97 13.72 22.23 -4.37
C ARG A 97 13.66 23.73 -4.74
N GLY A 98 14.71 24.45 -4.43
CA GLY A 98 14.76 25.92 -4.63
C GLY A 98 14.53 26.73 -3.36
N GLY A 99 14.45 26.11 -2.17
CA GLY A 99 14.43 26.80 -0.88
C GLY A 99 13.22 26.45 0.00
N ALA A 100 12.29 27.40 0.19
CA ALA A 100 11.12 27.18 1.00
C ALA A 100 10.15 26.17 0.36
N ARG A 101 9.38 25.47 1.20
CA ARG A 101 8.35 24.52 0.77
C ARG A 101 7.30 25.20 -0.11
N ASP A 102 7.18 24.75 -1.35
CA ASP A 102 6.25 25.29 -2.35
C ASP A 102 5.14 24.28 -2.67
N MET A 103 3.94 24.50 -2.12
CA MET A 103 2.77 23.66 -2.36
C MET A 103 2.26 23.73 -3.81
N GLY A 104 2.58 24.79 -4.56
CA GLY A 104 2.24 24.94 -5.98
C GLY A 104 2.88 23.87 -6.88
N ARG A 105 3.87 23.13 -6.38
CA ARG A 105 4.53 22.04 -7.10
C ARG A 105 3.79 20.68 -7.00
N LEU A 106 2.81 20.54 -6.11
CA LEU A 106 2.07 19.28 -5.93
C LEU A 106 1.36 18.79 -7.21
N PRO A 107 0.72 19.64 -8.02
CA PRO A 107 0.11 19.18 -9.27
C PRO A 107 1.12 18.56 -10.24
N ALA A 108 2.33 19.12 -10.33
CA ALA A 108 3.39 18.58 -11.18
C ALA A 108 3.92 17.25 -10.62
N LEU A 109 4.09 17.14 -9.30
CA LEU A 109 4.46 15.89 -8.64
C LEU A 109 3.41 14.80 -8.91
N ARG A 110 2.14 15.10 -8.68
CA ARG A 110 1.05 14.15 -8.96
C ARG A 110 1.05 13.71 -10.42
N LYS A 111 1.13 14.68 -11.35
CA LYS A 111 1.16 14.39 -12.79
C LYS A 111 2.30 13.44 -13.18
N MET A 112 3.49 13.58 -12.57
CA MET A 112 4.63 12.70 -12.82
C MET A 112 4.29 11.23 -12.53
N PHE A 113 3.63 10.95 -11.40
CA PHE A 113 3.18 9.61 -11.05
C PHE A 113 2.04 9.13 -11.96
N ASP A 114 1.04 9.98 -12.20
CA ASP A 114 -0.11 9.65 -13.05
C ASP A 114 0.33 9.32 -14.50
N ASP A 115 1.26 10.10 -15.08
CA ASP A 115 1.81 9.86 -16.42
C ASP A 115 2.56 8.52 -16.51
N ALA A 116 3.17 8.09 -15.43
CA ALA A 116 3.83 6.78 -15.32
C ALA A 116 2.85 5.62 -15.04
N GLY A 117 1.55 5.91 -14.84
CA GLY A 117 0.55 4.93 -14.46
C GLY A 117 0.79 4.35 -13.06
N VAL A 118 1.29 5.17 -12.13
CA VAL A 118 1.55 4.81 -10.74
C VAL A 118 0.67 5.69 -9.86
N SER A 119 -0.26 5.11 -9.12
CA SER A 119 -1.09 5.84 -8.16
C SER A 119 -0.41 5.94 -6.79
N ILE A 120 -0.72 7.00 -6.06
CA ILE A 120 -0.33 7.15 -4.66
C ILE A 120 -1.58 6.91 -3.81
N HIS A 121 -1.70 5.76 -3.15
CA HIS A 121 -2.87 5.44 -2.33
C HIS A 121 -2.68 5.83 -0.86
N ILE A 122 -1.45 5.90 -0.39
CA ILE A 122 -1.06 6.33 0.95
C ILE A 122 0.11 7.33 0.85
N VAL A 123 0.12 8.34 1.73
CA VAL A 123 1.34 9.09 2.06
C VAL A 123 1.73 8.78 3.51
N LYS A 124 2.97 8.32 3.73
CA LYS A 124 3.43 8.00 5.08
C LYS A 124 4.04 9.23 5.77
N TYR A 125 3.35 9.72 6.80
CA TYR A 125 3.82 10.76 7.69
C TYR A 125 3.76 10.30 9.14
N GLY A 126 4.85 9.70 9.65
CA GLY A 126 4.92 9.12 10.99
C GLY A 126 4.57 10.08 12.15
N GLY A 127 4.65 11.38 11.92
CA GLY A 127 4.34 12.42 12.91
C GLY A 127 2.92 12.99 12.86
N ILE A 128 2.01 12.46 12.00
CA ILE A 128 0.61 12.94 11.93
C ILE A 128 -0.10 12.75 13.28
N GLY A 129 -0.96 13.69 13.68
CA GLY A 129 -1.63 13.70 14.98
C GLY A 129 -0.69 14.06 16.14
N GLY A 130 0.47 14.66 15.84
CA GLY A 130 1.42 15.16 16.80
C GLY A 130 0.98 16.47 17.46
N ARG A 131 1.95 17.25 17.97
CA ARG A 131 1.66 18.53 18.64
C ARG A 131 1.66 19.74 17.71
N ASN A 132 2.10 19.56 16.46
CA ASN A 132 2.22 20.65 15.49
C ASN A 132 1.05 20.63 14.52
N GLU A 133 -0.01 21.37 14.82
CA GLU A 133 -1.23 21.46 14.01
C GLU A 133 -0.96 21.98 12.59
N LYS A 134 -0.04 22.93 12.41
CA LYS A 134 0.30 23.45 11.08
C LYS A 134 0.93 22.39 10.19
N GLU A 135 1.79 21.55 10.75
CA GLU A 135 2.36 20.41 10.01
C GLU A 135 1.32 19.33 9.74
N ASP A 136 0.36 19.11 10.62
CA ASP A 136 -0.71 18.16 10.38
C ASP A 136 -1.65 18.62 9.28
N GLU A 137 -2.04 19.91 9.25
CA GLU A 137 -2.79 20.50 8.15
C GLU A 137 -2.05 20.40 6.81
N TYR A 138 -0.74 20.68 6.81
CA TYR A 138 0.11 20.49 5.64
C TYR A 138 0.08 19.04 5.13
N ARG A 139 0.27 18.05 6.01
CA ARG A 139 0.26 16.63 5.65
C ARG A 139 -1.07 16.19 5.03
N MET A 140 -2.17 16.67 5.60
CA MET A 140 -3.51 16.42 5.06
C MET A 140 -3.70 17.05 3.67
N ALA A 141 -3.23 18.28 3.48
CA ALA A 141 -3.27 18.95 2.19
C ALA A 141 -2.45 18.22 1.14
N VAL A 142 -1.26 17.73 1.49
CA VAL A 142 -0.42 16.91 0.62
C VAL A 142 -1.14 15.63 0.20
N ALA A 143 -1.69 14.86 1.14
CA ALA A 143 -2.39 13.62 0.82
C ALA A 143 -3.54 13.86 -0.18
N LYS A 144 -4.36 14.89 0.07
CA LYS A 144 -5.47 15.26 -0.82
C LYS A 144 -4.98 15.67 -2.21
N ALA A 145 -3.95 16.49 -2.31
CA ALA A 145 -3.42 16.97 -3.58
C ALA A 145 -2.83 15.84 -4.42
N LEU A 146 -2.17 14.87 -3.77
CA LEU A 146 -1.64 13.68 -4.44
C LEU A 146 -2.69 12.59 -4.73
N GLY A 147 -3.94 12.79 -4.27
CA GLY A 147 -5.03 11.83 -4.48
C GLY A 147 -5.02 10.65 -3.51
N ALA A 148 -4.11 10.64 -2.54
CA ALA A 148 -4.07 9.64 -1.49
C ALA A 148 -5.31 9.73 -0.59
N LYS A 149 -5.85 8.57 -0.22
CA LYS A 149 -7.03 8.47 0.64
C LYS A 149 -6.68 8.17 2.10
N CYS A 150 -5.39 7.90 2.38
CA CYS A 150 -4.92 7.53 3.68
C CYS A 150 -3.53 8.14 3.96
N ILE A 151 -3.31 8.49 5.21
CA ILE A 151 -1.98 8.76 5.78
C ILE A 151 -1.68 7.66 6.79
N THR A 152 -0.46 7.11 6.74
CA THR A 152 0.00 6.12 7.72
C THR A 152 0.94 6.71 8.74
N ARG A 153 0.84 6.21 9.96
CA ARG A 153 1.75 6.48 11.06
C ARG A 153 1.98 5.22 11.89
N GLU A 154 3.04 5.21 12.68
CA GLU A 154 3.29 4.12 13.63
C GLU A 154 2.23 4.08 14.74
N VAL A 155 1.86 2.87 15.20
CA VAL A 155 1.09 2.70 16.44
C VAL A 155 1.82 3.42 17.58
N PRO A 156 1.20 4.36 18.26
CA PRO A 156 1.84 5.09 19.37
C PRO A 156 2.06 4.15 20.58
N LYS A 157 2.73 4.65 21.61
CA LYS A 157 2.79 3.95 22.89
C LYS A 157 1.39 3.89 23.52
N ALA A 158 1.09 2.83 24.26
CA ALA A 158 -0.23 2.64 24.88
C ALA A 158 -0.70 3.84 25.70
N ALA A 159 0.19 4.48 26.44
CA ALA A 159 -0.11 5.69 27.23
C ALA A 159 -0.53 6.91 26.37
N GLU A 160 -0.29 6.86 25.07
CA GLU A 160 -0.61 7.94 24.13
C GLU A 160 -1.83 7.64 23.26
N TYR A 161 -2.45 6.45 23.39
CA TYR A 161 -3.56 6.01 22.53
C TYR A 161 -4.70 7.02 22.51
N GLU A 162 -5.14 7.49 23.67
CA GLU A 162 -6.22 8.46 23.74
C GLU A 162 -5.84 9.79 23.10
N THR A 163 -4.71 10.37 23.47
CA THR A 163 -4.31 11.69 22.97
C THR A 163 -4.08 11.69 21.47
N ILE A 164 -3.36 10.70 20.97
CA ILE A 164 -3.05 10.57 19.54
C ILE A 164 -4.29 10.13 18.76
N GLY A 165 -5.06 9.17 19.29
CA GLY A 165 -6.29 8.71 18.68
C GLY A 165 -7.29 9.84 18.45
N ARG A 166 -7.54 10.69 19.47
CA ARG A 166 -8.44 11.84 19.37
C ARG A 166 -7.95 12.87 18.34
N ARG A 167 -6.64 13.18 18.31
CA ARG A 167 -6.08 14.12 17.33
C ARG A 167 -6.17 13.57 15.91
N CYS A 168 -5.80 12.31 15.72
CA CYS A 168 -5.93 11.66 14.42
C CYS A 168 -7.38 11.58 13.96
N ALA A 169 -8.33 11.29 14.87
CA ALA A 169 -9.76 11.27 14.56
C ALA A 169 -10.24 12.64 14.06
N ALA A 170 -9.94 13.71 14.81
CA ALA A 170 -10.33 15.08 14.43
C ALA A 170 -9.78 15.48 13.05
N LEU A 171 -8.52 15.14 12.74
CA LEU A 171 -7.91 15.39 11.44
C LEU A 171 -8.58 14.56 10.33
N ALA A 172 -8.76 13.25 10.56
CA ALA A 172 -9.34 12.36 9.58
C ALA A 172 -10.78 12.76 9.23
N ASP A 173 -11.59 13.11 10.23
CA ASP A 173 -12.97 13.55 10.07
C ASP A 173 -13.06 14.90 9.36
N LYS A 174 -12.22 15.88 9.76
CA LYS A 174 -12.17 17.20 9.14
C LYS A 174 -11.82 17.15 7.65
N HIS A 175 -10.87 16.30 7.27
CA HIS A 175 -10.33 16.29 5.91
C HIS A 175 -10.93 15.19 5.02
N GLY A 176 -11.66 14.23 5.56
CA GLY A 176 -12.16 13.06 4.82
C GLY A 176 -11.01 12.17 4.28
N VAL A 177 -9.92 12.09 5.01
CA VAL A 177 -8.74 11.26 4.72
C VAL A 177 -8.54 10.30 5.88
N TYR A 178 -8.40 9.02 5.59
CA TYR A 178 -8.13 8.02 6.63
C TYR A 178 -6.76 8.25 7.28
N ILE A 179 -6.66 7.92 8.55
CA ILE A 179 -5.36 7.76 9.22
C ILE A 179 -5.24 6.31 9.66
N ALA A 180 -4.23 5.61 9.16
CA ALA A 180 -4.00 4.21 9.49
C ALA A 180 -2.75 4.05 10.38
N PHE A 181 -2.89 3.17 11.39
CA PHE A 181 -1.83 2.87 12.33
C PHE A 181 -1.05 1.64 11.87
N HIS A 182 0.24 1.83 11.61
CA HIS A 182 1.18 0.79 11.22
C HIS A 182 1.79 0.11 12.45
N ASN A 183 1.73 -1.19 12.50
CA ASN A 183 2.33 -1.96 13.59
C ASN A 183 3.76 -2.41 13.27
N HIS A 184 4.56 -2.43 14.33
CA HIS A 184 5.73 -3.28 14.43
C HIS A 184 5.41 -4.50 15.33
N THR A 185 6.41 -5.03 16.05
CA THR A 185 6.23 -6.21 16.93
C THR A 185 5.58 -5.89 18.28
N GLN A 186 5.13 -4.65 18.52
CA GLN A 186 4.55 -4.21 19.79
C GLN A 186 3.06 -4.53 19.95
N ILE A 187 2.41 -5.04 18.90
CA ILE A 187 0.97 -5.35 18.94
C ILE A 187 0.71 -6.84 19.16
N ASP A 188 -0.50 -7.11 19.65
CA ASP A 188 -1.11 -8.42 19.75
C ASP A 188 -2.56 -8.40 19.23
N ALA A 189 -3.27 -9.53 19.35
CA ALA A 189 -4.65 -9.66 18.88
C ALA A 189 -5.67 -8.75 19.58
N LEU A 190 -5.29 -8.10 20.68
CA LEU A 190 -6.17 -7.23 21.48
C LEU A 190 -5.84 -5.74 21.33
N THR A 191 -4.72 -5.40 20.72
CA THR A 191 -4.24 -4.01 20.64
C THR A 191 -5.27 -3.08 19.99
N TYR A 192 -5.95 -3.54 18.95
CA TYR A 192 -6.93 -2.74 18.22
C TYR A 192 -8.37 -2.86 18.77
N ASP A 193 -8.61 -3.71 19.76
CA ASP A 193 -9.87 -3.75 20.51
C ASP A 193 -9.99 -2.60 21.53
N GLY A 194 -8.85 -1.93 21.81
CA GLY A 194 -8.76 -0.80 22.71
C GLY A 194 -9.22 0.54 22.09
N PRO A 195 -9.01 1.64 22.81
CA PRO A 195 -9.56 2.94 22.43
C PRO A 195 -8.96 3.53 21.15
N LEU A 196 -7.78 3.06 20.68
CA LEU A 196 -7.04 3.71 19.59
C LEU A 196 -7.89 3.95 18.32
N LEU A 197 -8.68 2.96 17.92
CA LEU A 197 -9.55 3.03 16.75
C LEU A 197 -10.98 3.49 17.05
N GLY A 198 -11.32 3.64 18.32
CA GLY A 198 -12.69 3.93 18.77
C GLY A 198 -13.13 5.39 18.59
N TYR A 199 -12.21 6.32 18.32
CA TYR A 199 -12.51 7.75 18.28
C TYR A 199 -13.12 8.21 16.95
N SER A 200 -12.95 7.46 15.85
CA SER A 200 -13.54 7.79 14.56
C SER A 200 -13.60 6.55 13.65
N PRO A 201 -14.66 6.44 12.81
CA PRO A 201 -14.70 5.44 11.76
C PRO A 201 -13.63 5.66 10.67
N ASN A 202 -12.97 6.82 10.65
CA ASN A 202 -11.91 7.16 9.70
C ASN A 202 -10.51 6.76 10.19
N LEU A 203 -10.40 6.21 11.41
CA LEU A 203 -9.17 5.57 11.88
C LEU A 203 -9.10 4.13 11.38
N ARG A 204 -7.96 3.73 10.86
CA ARG A 204 -7.74 2.47 10.17
C ARG A 204 -6.48 1.76 10.66
N ILE A 205 -6.27 0.56 10.15
CA ILE A 205 -5.08 -0.26 10.37
C ILE A 205 -4.30 -0.34 9.06
N ASN A 206 -3.01 -0.07 9.11
CA ASN A 206 -2.02 -0.51 8.13
C ASN A 206 -1.32 -1.71 8.77
N PHE A 207 -1.74 -2.92 8.37
CA PHE A 207 -1.36 -4.15 9.05
C PHE A 207 -0.07 -4.72 8.46
N ASP A 208 1.04 -4.64 9.20
CA ASP A 208 2.25 -5.38 8.83
C ASP A 208 2.16 -6.82 9.32
N ILE A 209 1.85 -7.71 8.40
CA ILE A 209 1.67 -9.13 8.69
C ILE A 209 2.98 -9.80 9.13
N GLY A 210 4.13 -9.37 8.58
CA GLY A 210 5.43 -9.94 8.94
C GLY A 210 5.87 -9.51 10.33
N HIS A 211 5.64 -8.25 10.71
CA HIS A 211 5.89 -7.79 12.08
C HIS A 211 4.98 -8.50 13.08
N TYR A 212 3.73 -8.73 12.73
CA TYR A 212 2.80 -9.49 13.57
C TYR A 212 3.30 -10.92 13.78
N VAL A 213 3.67 -11.63 12.69
CA VAL A 213 4.24 -13.00 12.76
C VAL A 213 5.48 -13.05 13.63
N ALA A 214 6.38 -12.07 13.50
CA ALA A 214 7.60 -12.01 14.31
C ALA A 214 7.34 -11.71 15.80
N ALA A 215 6.14 -11.23 16.16
CA ALA A 215 5.73 -11.01 17.54
C ALA A 215 5.09 -12.25 18.17
N ILE A 216 4.57 -13.19 17.36
CA ILE A 216 3.82 -14.37 17.84
C ILE A 216 4.63 -15.14 18.88
N THR A 217 3.97 -15.44 19.99
CA THR A 217 4.42 -16.33 21.07
C THR A 217 3.41 -17.47 21.25
N ASP A 218 3.70 -18.41 22.13
CA ASP A 218 2.81 -19.53 22.47
C ASP A 218 1.57 -19.10 23.27
N ASP A 219 1.44 -17.82 23.59
CA ASP A 219 0.28 -17.26 24.29
C ASP A 219 -0.90 -17.06 23.30
N ALA A 220 -1.73 -18.09 23.17
CA ALA A 220 -2.92 -18.07 22.32
C ALA A 220 -3.99 -17.03 22.74
N THR A 221 -3.88 -16.46 23.93
CA THR A 221 -4.79 -15.38 24.38
C THR A 221 -4.42 -14.03 23.78
N ARG A 222 -3.14 -13.88 23.37
CA ARG A 222 -2.59 -12.64 22.81
C ARG A 222 -2.36 -12.70 21.30
N PHE A 223 -2.18 -13.90 20.75
CA PHE A 223 -1.89 -14.07 19.33
C PHE A 223 -2.84 -15.08 18.70
N ILE A 224 -3.43 -14.71 17.59
CA ILE A 224 -4.26 -15.58 16.75
C ILE A 224 -3.57 -15.74 15.39
N ASP A 225 -4.03 -16.70 14.61
CA ASP A 225 -3.55 -16.88 13.23
C ASP A 225 -3.61 -15.55 12.46
N PRO A 226 -2.58 -15.17 11.68
CA PRO A 226 -2.53 -13.89 10.98
C PRO A 226 -3.71 -13.67 10.02
N LEU A 227 -4.22 -14.72 9.37
CA LEU A 227 -5.39 -14.60 8.48
C LEU A 227 -6.68 -14.43 9.29
N ALA A 228 -6.78 -15.09 10.45
CA ALA A 228 -7.88 -14.86 11.38
C ALA A 228 -7.86 -13.43 11.97
N PHE A 229 -6.65 -12.86 12.20
CA PHE A 229 -6.52 -11.46 12.57
C PHE A 229 -7.05 -10.53 11.48
N ILE A 230 -6.67 -10.76 10.22
CA ILE A 230 -7.19 -9.99 9.08
C ILE A 230 -8.73 -10.13 8.99
N GLU A 231 -9.27 -11.32 9.18
CA GLU A 231 -10.71 -11.55 9.17
C GLU A 231 -11.43 -10.79 10.29
N LYS A 232 -10.89 -10.81 11.51
CA LYS A 232 -11.44 -10.07 12.66
C LYS A 232 -11.51 -8.56 12.40
N TYR A 233 -10.49 -7.99 11.79
CA TYR A 233 -10.37 -6.53 11.61
C TYR A 233 -10.61 -6.02 10.18
N HIS A 234 -11.13 -6.85 9.27
CA HIS A 234 -11.22 -6.50 7.85
C HIS A 234 -11.91 -5.15 7.58
N GLU A 235 -12.93 -4.77 8.35
CA GLU A 235 -13.61 -3.48 8.20
C GLU A 235 -12.74 -2.28 8.61
N LYS A 236 -11.69 -2.52 9.40
CA LYS A 236 -10.76 -1.51 9.88
C LYS A 236 -9.46 -1.47 9.10
N ILE A 237 -9.08 -2.55 8.41
CA ILE A 237 -7.85 -2.60 7.63
C ILE A 237 -8.00 -1.75 6.38
N TYR A 238 -7.04 -0.85 6.14
CA TYR A 238 -6.90 -0.09 4.90
C TYR A 238 -5.89 -0.74 3.95
N SER A 239 -4.75 -1.16 4.49
CA SER A 239 -3.66 -1.79 3.74
C SER A 239 -2.94 -2.84 4.59
N ILE A 240 -2.26 -3.74 3.90
CA ILE A 240 -1.43 -4.79 4.50
C ILE A 240 0.00 -4.61 3.99
N HIS A 241 0.97 -4.49 4.91
CA HIS A 241 2.37 -4.59 4.51
C HIS A 241 2.77 -6.05 4.36
N LEU A 242 3.24 -6.38 3.17
CA LEU A 242 3.76 -7.69 2.82
C LEU A 242 5.24 -7.74 3.21
N LYS A 243 5.53 -8.52 4.21
CA LYS A 243 6.87 -8.75 4.73
C LYS A 243 6.97 -10.21 5.15
N ASP A 244 8.04 -10.89 4.78
CA ASP A 244 8.25 -12.26 5.22
C ASP A 244 9.24 -12.31 6.38
N ARG A 245 8.75 -12.82 7.50
CA ARG A 245 9.53 -12.95 8.72
C ARG A 245 9.31 -14.31 9.35
N THR A 246 10.31 -14.77 10.12
CA THR A 246 10.11 -15.91 11.00
C THR A 246 9.43 -15.47 12.31
N THR A 247 8.74 -16.41 12.94
CA THR A 247 8.19 -16.22 14.29
C THR A 247 9.29 -15.92 15.32
N LYS A 248 8.90 -15.46 16.48
CA LYS A 248 9.83 -15.24 17.59
C LYS A 248 10.58 -16.52 17.97
N ALA A 249 9.90 -17.67 17.95
CA ALA A 249 10.51 -18.97 18.22
C ALA A 249 11.62 -19.32 17.21
N HIS A 250 11.50 -18.88 15.96
CA HIS A 250 12.50 -19.06 14.90
C HIS A 250 13.45 -17.86 14.72
N GLY A 251 13.48 -16.95 15.71
CA GLY A 251 14.44 -15.83 15.80
C GLY A 251 14.00 -14.52 15.14
N ALA A 252 12.72 -14.36 14.77
CA ALA A 252 12.12 -13.12 14.26
C ALA A 252 12.91 -12.48 13.10
N LYS A 253 13.46 -13.26 12.18
CA LYS A 253 14.33 -12.80 11.09
C LYS A 253 13.50 -12.27 9.92
N ASN A 254 13.98 -11.22 9.25
CA ASN A 254 13.47 -10.80 7.94
C ASN A 254 14.07 -11.68 6.85
N LEU A 255 13.25 -12.26 6.00
CA LEU A 255 13.65 -13.18 4.94
C LEU A 255 13.03 -12.80 3.58
N GLN A 256 13.60 -13.34 2.52
CA GLN A 256 12.98 -13.25 1.19
C GLN A 256 11.61 -13.92 1.20
N PHE A 257 10.68 -13.39 0.42
CA PHE A 257 9.31 -13.92 0.34
C PHE A 257 9.29 -15.43 0.03
N GLY A 258 8.50 -16.18 0.79
CA GLY A 258 8.40 -17.62 0.74
C GLY A 258 9.50 -18.36 1.51
N LYS A 259 10.31 -17.68 2.33
CA LYS A 259 11.38 -18.28 3.14
C LYS A 259 11.15 -18.15 4.64
N GLY A 260 10.17 -17.38 5.07
CA GLY A 260 9.80 -17.18 6.47
C GLY A 260 8.57 -17.97 6.88
N ASP A 261 7.99 -17.55 7.99
CA ASP A 261 6.77 -18.13 8.56
C ASP A 261 5.52 -17.30 8.25
N THR A 262 5.67 -16.14 7.59
CA THR A 262 4.52 -15.31 7.18
C THR A 262 3.73 -16.04 6.09
N PRO A 263 2.41 -16.24 6.26
CA PRO A 263 1.62 -17.07 5.35
C PRO A 263 1.29 -16.36 4.02
N LEU A 264 2.30 -15.79 3.35
CA LEU A 264 2.11 -14.96 2.14
C LEU A 264 1.47 -15.75 0.98
N GLU A 265 1.82 -17.02 0.78
CA GLU A 265 1.21 -17.84 -0.27
C GLU A 265 -0.29 -18.11 -0.02
N LYS A 266 -0.69 -18.18 1.25
CA LYS A 266 -2.10 -18.38 1.64
C LYS A 266 -2.90 -17.08 1.65
N LEU A 267 -2.23 -15.95 1.82
CA LEU A 267 -2.86 -14.64 1.94
C LEU A 267 -3.61 -14.25 0.65
N PHE A 268 -2.99 -14.44 -0.51
CA PHE A 268 -3.59 -14.03 -1.79
C PHE A 268 -4.90 -14.78 -2.11
N PRO A 269 -4.95 -16.13 -2.08
CA PRO A 269 -6.21 -16.86 -2.26
C PRO A 269 -7.27 -16.50 -1.21
N PHE A 270 -6.84 -16.23 0.03
CA PHE A 270 -7.73 -15.81 1.10
C PHE A 270 -8.36 -14.44 0.78
N LEU A 271 -7.58 -13.43 0.40
CA LEU A 271 -8.09 -12.10 0.05
C LEU A 271 -8.99 -12.14 -1.18
N GLN A 272 -8.63 -12.92 -2.20
CA GLN A 272 -9.45 -13.12 -3.40
C GLN A 272 -10.81 -13.70 -3.07
N LYS A 273 -10.85 -14.74 -2.22
CA LYS A 273 -12.10 -15.36 -1.76
C LYS A 273 -12.99 -14.38 -0.99
N LYS A 274 -12.37 -13.50 -0.18
CA LYS A 274 -13.10 -12.51 0.64
C LYS A 274 -13.53 -11.28 -0.17
N GLY A 275 -12.81 -10.93 -1.23
CA GLY A 275 -13.11 -9.77 -2.08
C GLY A 275 -12.94 -8.42 -1.37
N TRP A 276 -12.13 -8.35 -0.33
CA TRP A 276 -11.86 -7.10 0.39
C TRP A 276 -10.90 -6.21 -0.41
N PRO A 277 -11.16 -4.89 -0.49
CA PRO A 277 -10.42 -3.96 -1.32
C PRO A 277 -9.16 -3.43 -0.61
N PHE A 278 -8.31 -4.32 -0.10
CA PHE A 278 -7.07 -3.93 0.54
C PHE A 278 -5.98 -3.61 -0.49
N TYR A 279 -5.13 -2.65 -0.15
CA TYR A 279 -3.82 -2.52 -0.77
C TYR A 279 -2.84 -3.44 -0.05
N CYS A 280 -1.99 -4.12 -0.80
CA CYS A 280 -0.96 -5.01 -0.26
C CYS A 280 0.40 -4.46 -0.65
N ASP A 281 1.07 -3.76 0.28
CA ASP A 281 2.31 -3.04 0.00
C ASP A 281 3.54 -3.87 0.38
N ILE A 282 4.41 -4.14 -0.59
CA ILE A 282 5.70 -4.77 -0.34
C ILE A 282 6.54 -3.87 0.57
N GLU A 283 7.01 -4.41 1.69
CA GLU A 283 8.02 -3.78 2.52
C GLU A 283 9.28 -4.62 2.61
N LEU A 284 10.29 -4.21 1.84
CA LEU A 284 11.58 -4.89 1.75
C LEU A 284 12.44 -4.57 2.96
N GLU A 285 12.65 -5.56 3.84
CA GLU A 285 13.52 -5.39 5.01
C GLU A 285 14.58 -6.49 5.19
N TYR A 286 14.56 -7.53 4.38
CA TYR A 286 15.64 -8.51 4.43
C TYR A 286 16.94 -7.96 3.83
N ALA A 287 18.06 -8.59 4.19
CA ALA A 287 19.36 -8.22 3.66
C ALA A 287 19.43 -8.44 2.15
N ILE A 288 19.77 -7.38 1.41
CA ILE A 288 19.88 -7.45 -0.05
C ILE A 288 21.04 -8.38 -0.42
N PRO A 289 20.82 -9.41 -1.25
CA PRO A 289 21.87 -10.33 -1.67
C PRO A 289 23.00 -9.61 -2.44
N LYS A 290 24.22 -10.13 -2.31
CA LYS A 290 25.38 -9.62 -3.07
C LYS A 290 25.09 -9.62 -4.57
N GLY A 291 25.35 -8.51 -5.23
CA GLY A 291 25.09 -8.32 -6.68
C GLY A 291 23.64 -7.96 -7.04
N SER A 292 22.74 -7.82 -6.04
CA SER A 292 21.39 -7.29 -6.20
C SER A 292 21.27 -5.86 -5.67
N ASN A 293 20.08 -5.28 -5.78
CA ASN A 293 19.71 -3.99 -5.22
C ASN A 293 18.22 -4.00 -4.84
N ALA A 294 17.75 -2.91 -4.19
CA ALA A 294 16.38 -2.85 -3.71
C ALA A 294 15.35 -2.97 -4.85
N VAL A 295 15.58 -2.36 -6.00
CA VAL A 295 14.67 -2.44 -7.16
C VAL A 295 14.52 -3.89 -7.62
N LYS A 296 15.63 -4.61 -7.85
CA LYS A 296 15.58 -6.02 -8.25
C LYS A 296 14.88 -6.91 -7.21
N GLU A 297 15.07 -6.62 -5.93
CA GLU A 297 14.44 -7.41 -4.87
C GLU A 297 12.94 -7.08 -4.73
N VAL A 298 12.53 -5.82 -4.89
CA VAL A 298 11.10 -5.46 -4.92
C VAL A 298 10.41 -6.09 -6.14
N ALA A 299 11.04 -6.05 -7.33
CA ALA A 299 10.55 -6.75 -8.51
C ALA A 299 10.39 -8.27 -8.28
N ARG A 300 11.34 -8.88 -7.54
CA ARG A 300 11.26 -10.30 -7.14
C ARG A 300 10.10 -10.57 -6.18
N CYS A 301 9.89 -9.67 -5.19
CA CYS A 301 8.74 -9.75 -4.28
C CYS A 301 7.41 -9.59 -5.06
N ASN A 302 7.34 -8.66 -6.01
CA ASN A 302 6.17 -8.48 -6.87
C ASN A 302 5.88 -9.72 -7.73
N ALA A 303 6.91 -10.33 -8.31
CA ALA A 303 6.77 -11.59 -9.05
C ALA A 303 6.26 -12.74 -8.16
N PHE A 304 6.70 -12.82 -6.89
CA PHE A 304 6.16 -13.76 -5.91
C PHE A 304 4.67 -13.50 -5.65
N CYS A 305 4.28 -12.24 -5.42
CA CYS A 305 2.88 -11.86 -5.19
C CYS A 305 1.99 -12.24 -6.37
N ARG A 306 2.44 -11.93 -7.59
CA ARG A 306 1.76 -12.31 -8.83
C ARG A 306 1.52 -13.81 -8.92
N LYS A 307 2.57 -14.63 -8.66
CA LYS A 307 2.47 -16.09 -8.64
C LYS A 307 1.51 -16.59 -7.55
N ALA A 308 1.61 -16.05 -6.33
CA ALA A 308 0.72 -16.42 -5.22
C ALA A 308 -0.74 -16.07 -5.50
N ALA A 309 -0.99 -15.03 -6.30
CA ALA A 309 -2.32 -14.64 -6.77
C ALA A 309 -2.82 -15.48 -7.97
N GLY A 310 -2.04 -16.44 -8.47
CA GLY A 310 -2.43 -17.30 -9.60
C GLY A 310 -2.40 -16.60 -10.97
N CYS A 311 -1.49 -15.61 -11.16
CA CYS A 311 -1.35 -14.85 -12.41
C CYS A 311 -0.02 -15.12 -13.13
#